data_3b1083a95f2f6ede87049d241078f1a3
#
_entry.id   3b1083a95f2f6ede87049d241078f1a3
#
_cell.length_a   1.000
_cell.length_b   1.000
_cell.length_c   1.000
_cell.angle_alpha   90.00
_cell.angle_beta   90.00
_cell.angle_gamma   90.00
#
_symmetry.space_group_name_H-M   'P 1'
#
loop_
_entity.id
_entity.type
_entity.pdbx_description
1 polymer ?
#
loop_
_entity_poly.entity_id
_entity_poly.type
_entity_poly.pdbx_seq_one_letter_code
_entity_poly.pdbx_strand_id
1 'polypeptide(L)'
;AGDIPKADCWCFGFPCQDISVAGKQAGFQGNRSSLFFRVMYLVGQLEEEDKPTYLFIENVKNLLSVNGGWDFARLLIEMDAGGYDAEWQVFNSKDFGVPQNRERCFIIGHLRNRSTAEIFPVEGTNRENSISLNLFGCLNGRNSQRDRVYSDGGLAPTISTKPGGNTEPKIAIPVLTPDRAEKRQNGRRFKDDG
;
A
#
# COMPACT_ATOMS: atom_id res chain seq x y z
N ALA A 1 -12.24 -24.85 -12.36
CA ALA A 1 -12.79 -24.37 -11.07
C ALA A 1 -12.81 -25.48 -9.98
N GLY A 2 -12.83 -26.76 -10.37
CA GLY A 2 -13.00 -27.86 -9.43
C GLY A 2 -11.97 -28.02 -8.31
N ASP A 3 -10.84 -27.32 -8.37
CA ASP A 3 -9.75 -27.43 -7.39
C ASP A 3 -9.67 -26.21 -6.45
N ILE A 4 -10.60 -25.25 -6.55
CA ILE A 4 -10.59 -24.07 -5.69
C ILE A 4 -11.45 -24.38 -4.47
N PRO A 5 -10.89 -24.31 -3.24
CA PRO A 5 -11.67 -24.55 -2.04
C PRO A 5 -12.72 -23.46 -1.83
N LYS A 6 -13.89 -23.82 -1.35
CA LYS A 6 -14.93 -22.86 -0.96
C LYS A 6 -14.39 -22.00 0.19
N ALA A 7 -14.57 -20.70 0.08
CA ALA A 7 -14.23 -19.75 1.13
C ALA A 7 -15.18 -18.55 1.07
N ASP A 8 -15.61 -18.07 2.24
CA ASP A 8 -16.52 -16.94 2.34
C ASP A 8 -15.89 -15.61 1.95
N CYS A 9 -14.57 -15.49 2.09
CA CYS A 9 -13.82 -14.29 1.73
C CYS A 9 -12.56 -14.64 0.96
N TRP A 10 -12.38 -13.98 -0.19
CA TRP A 10 -11.13 -14.03 -0.94
C TRP A 10 -10.36 -12.75 -0.74
N CYS A 11 -9.13 -12.88 -0.18
CA CYS A 11 -8.22 -11.76 0.03
C CYS A 11 -7.09 -11.78 -0.99
N PHE A 12 -6.89 -10.66 -1.69
CA PHE A 12 -5.81 -10.56 -2.67
C PHE A 12 -5.38 -9.11 -2.92
N GLY A 13 -4.15 -8.95 -3.40
CA GLY A 13 -3.63 -7.71 -3.96
C GLY A 13 -3.09 -7.97 -5.36
N PHE A 14 -2.96 -6.92 -6.16
CA PHE A 14 -2.43 -7.00 -7.51
C PHE A 14 -1.59 -5.75 -7.83
N PRO A 15 -0.60 -5.83 -8.75
CA PRO A 15 0.14 -4.66 -9.19
C PRO A 15 -0.76 -3.64 -9.88
N CYS A 16 -0.73 -2.36 -9.47
CA CYS A 16 -1.62 -1.35 -10.04
C CYS A 16 -1.37 -1.10 -11.55
N GLN A 17 -0.19 -1.43 -12.04
CA GLN A 17 0.17 -1.35 -13.47
C GLN A 17 -0.59 -2.36 -14.34
N ASP A 18 -1.10 -3.42 -13.75
CA ASP A 18 -1.74 -4.52 -14.46
C ASP A 18 -3.08 -4.13 -15.08
N ILE A 19 -3.81 -3.19 -14.50
CA ILE A 19 -5.10 -2.74 -15.02
C ILE A 19 -4.90 -1.86 -16.26
N SER A 20 -3.91 -0.96 -16.24
CA SER A 20 -3.60 -0.04 -17.34
C SER A 20 -3.17 -0.76 -18.62
N VAL A 21 -2.45 -1.88 -18.51
CA VAL A 21 -1.97 -2.66 -19.66
C VAL A 21 -3.11 -3.42 -20.36
N ALA A 22 -4.11 -3.86 -19.61
CA ALA A 22 -5.27 -4.54 -20.18
C ALA A 22 -6.15 -3.61 -21.06
N GLY A 23 -6.01 -2.27 -20.93
CA GLY A 23 -6.71 -1.28 -21.76
C GLY A 23 -6.20 -1.16 -23.19
N LYS A 24 -4.98 -1.62 -23.51
CA LYS A 24 -4.42 -1.62 -24.87
C LYS A 24 -4.71 -2.94 -25.57
N GLN A 25 -5.97 -3.19 -25.94
CA GLN A 25 -6.46 -4.13 -26.96
C GLN A 25 -5.77 -5.50 -27.15
N ALA A 26 -5.01 -5.98 -26.20
CA ALA A 26 -4.57 -7.37 -26.19
C ALA A 26 -5.55 -8.13 -25.29
N GLY A 27 -6.60 -8.71 -25.89
CA GLY A 27 -7.51 -9.60 -25.18
C GLY A 27 -6.74 -10.61 -24.31
N PHE A 28 -7.41 -11.51 -23.58
CA PHE A 28 -6.90 -12.52 -22.65
C PHE A 28 -5.62 -13.30 -23.08
N GLN A 29 -5.06 -13.00 -24.24
CA GLN A 29 -3.82 -13.56 -24.79
C GLN A 29 -2.58 -12.67 -24.58
N GLY A 30 -2.71 -11.48 -24.04
CA GLY A 30 -1.56 -10.65 -23.65
C GLY A 30 -0.89 -11.25 -22.41
N ASN A 31 0.39 -11.50 -22.48
CA ASN A 31 1.23 -12.25 -21.53
C ASN A 31 1.34 -11.70 -20.09
N ARG A 32 0.46 -10.79 -19.67
CA ARG A 32 0.24 -10.31 -18.30
C ARG A 32 -1.18 -9.79 -18.17
N SER A 33 -2.16 -10.66 -18.40
CA SER A 33 -3.52 -10.35 -17.97
C SER A 33 -3.48 -10.09 -16.48
N SER A 34 -3.87 -8.89 -16.08
CA SER A 34 -3.89 -8.44 -14.71
C SER A 34 -4.41 -9.54 -13.79
N LEU A 35 -3.70 -9.77 -12.69
CA LEU A 35 -4.11 -10.74 -11.67
C LEU A 35 -5.56 -10.49 -11.22
N PHE A 36 -5.97 -9.22 -11.16
CA PHE A 36 -7.35 -8.83 -10.84
C PHE A 36 -8.36 -9.47 -11.82
N PHE A 37 -8.18 -9.29 -13.13
CA PHE A 37 -9.12 -9.87 -14.11
C PHE A 37 -9.09 -11.41 -14.09
N ARG A 38 -7.94 -12.01 -13.75
CA ARG A 38 -7.86 -13.46 -13.58
C ARG A 38 -8.67 -13.94 -12.39
N VAL A 39 -8.63 -13.21 -11.27
CA VAL A 39 -9.45 -13.52 -10.10
C VAL A 39 -10.94 -13.39 -10.44
N MET A 40 -11.35 -12.28 -11.08
CA MET A 40 -12.74 -12.09 -11.50
C MET A 40 -13.21 -13.16 -12.50
N TYR A 41 -12.35 -13.57 -13.41
CA TYR A 41 -12.64 -14.72 -14.29
C TYR A 41 -12.87 -16.00 -13.49
N LEU A 42 -12.03 -16.31 -12.49
CA LEU A 42 -12.20 -17.49 -11.65
C LEU A 42 -13.50 -17.43 -10.84
N VAL A 43 -13.84 -16.27 -10.30
CA VAL A 43 -15.13 -16.03 -9.63
C VAL A 43 -16.29 -16.33 -10.58
N GLY A 44 -16.22 -15.87 -11.82
CA GLY A 44 -17.25 -16.13 -12.84
C GLY A 44 -17.36 -17.60 -13.29
N GLN A 45 -16.38 -18.45 -12.96
CA GLN A 45 -16.43 -19.89 -13.24
C GLN A 45 -17.03 -20.71 -12.07
N LEU A 46 -17.31 -20.07 -10.95
CA LEU A 46 -17.94 -20.71 -9.80
C LEU A 46 -19.46 -20.70 -9.94
N GLU A 47 -20.07 -21.75 -9.43
CA GLU A 47 -21.52 -21.73 -9.22
C GLU A 47 -21.89 -20.65 -8.19
N GLU A 48 -23.10 -20.10 -8.25
CA GLU A 48 -23.49 -18.95 -7.43
C GLU A 48 -23.35 -19.24 -5.92
N GLU A 49 -23.63 -20.48 -5.51
CA GLU A 49 -23.49 -20.93 -4.14
C GLU A 49 -22.03 -21.06 -3.64
N ASP A 50 -21.09 -21.18 -4.58
CA ASP A 50 -19.65 -21.37 -4.32
C ASP A 50 -18.85 -20.07 -4.41
N LYS A 51 -19.48 -19.00 -4.91
CA LYS A 51 -18.83 -17.68 -4.95
C LYS A 51 -18.54 -17.17 -3.54
N PRO A 52 -17.39 -16.52 -3.32
CA PRO A 52 -17.09 -15.87 -2.04
C PRO A 52 -18.13 -14.77 -1.74
N THR A 53 -18.59 -14.68 -0.52
CA THR A 53 -19.49 -13.62 -0.07
C THR A 53 -18.79 -12.26 -0.13
N TYR A 54 -17.47 -12.26 0.18
CA TYR A 54 -16.65 -11.05 0.20
C TYR A 54 -15.41 -11.21 -0.68
N LEU A 55 -15.08 -10.11 -1.36
CA LEU A 55 -13.75 -9.92 -1.96
C LEU A 55 -13.03 -8.84 -1.16
N PHE A 56 -11.89 -9.15 -0.55
CA PHE A 56 -11.07 -8.18 0.16
C PHE A 56 -9.81 -7.88 -0.66
N ILE A 57 -9.74 -6.67 -1.21
CA ILE A 57 -8.74 -6.28 -2.20
C ILE A 57 -7.87 -5.16 -1.64
N GLU A 58 -6.55 -5.31 -1.69
CA GLU A 58 -5.60 -4.27 -1.30
C GLU A 58 -4.87 -3.73 -2.52
N ASN A 59 -4.67 -2.40 -2.55
CA ASN A 59 -3.82 -1.77 -3.54
C ASN A 59 -3.23 -0.45 -3.03
N VAL A 60 -2.33 0.14 -3.81
CA VAL A 60 -1.81 1.48 -3.52
C VAL A 60 -2.88 2.54 -3.77
N LYS A 61 -2.87 3.64 -3.00
CA LYS A 61 -3.80 4.78 -3.16
C LYS A 61 -3.85 5.29 -4.59
N ASN A 62 -2.72 5.26 -5.31
CA ASN A 62 -2.63 5.75 -6.67
C ASN A 62 -3.57 5.03 -7.66
N LEU A 63 -4.06 3.83 -7.32
CA LEU A 63 -5.08 3.12 -8.11
C LEU A 63 -6.29 3.99 -8.40
N LEU A 64 -6.71 4.84 -7.46
CA LEU A 64 -7.88 5.70 -7.59
C LEU A 64 -7.72 6.83 -8.61
N SER A 65 -6.48 7.22 -8.93
CA SER A 65 -6.17 8.38 -9.77
C SER A 65 -5.36 8.06 -11.02
N VAL A 66 -4.77 6.87 -11.08
CA VAL A 66 -4.00 6.45 -12.25
C VAL A 66 -4.88 6.47 -13.50
N ASN A 67 -4.32 6.91 -14.60
CA ASN A 67 -5.03 7.05 -15.88
C ASN A 67 -6.33 7.89 -15.79
N GLY A 68 -6.31 8.94 -14.95
CA GLY A 68 -7.48 9.80 -14.73
C GLY A 68 -8.64 9.11 -14.01
N GLY A 69 -8.39 8.00 -13.29
CA GLY A 69 -9.40 7.21 -12.58
C GLY A 69 -10.06 6.13 -13.44
N TRP A 70 -9.77 6.07 -14.75
CA TRP A 70 -10.38 5.09 -15.65
C TRP A 70 -10.06 3.65 -15.30
N ASP A 71 -8.87 3.38 -14.77
CA ASP A 71 -8.47 2.05 -14.37
C ASP A 71 -9.28 1.57 -13.15
N PHE A 72 -9.55 2.47 -12.21
CA PHE A 72 -10.40 2.16 -11.07
C PHE A 72 -11.87 1.97 -11.49
N ALA A 73 -12.38 2.83 -12.38
CA ALA A 73 -13.74 2.66 -12.93
C ALA A 73 -13.90 1.30 -13.62
N ARG A 74 -12.89 0.86 -14.36
CA ARG A 74 -12.91 -0.46 -15.00
C ARG A 74 -12.92 -1.60 -13.97
N LEU A 75 -12.16 -1.48 -12.88
CA LEU A 75 -12.20 -2.44 -11.78
C LEU A 75 -13.63 -2.57 -11.23
N LEU A 76 -14.30 -1.44 -10.98
CA LEU A 76 -15.69 -1.44 -10.48
C LEU A 76 -16.67 -2.10 -11.47
N ILE A 77 -16.50 -1.85 -12.77
CA ILE A 77 -17.33 -2.48 -13.82
C ILE A 77 -17.14 -4.01 -13.82
N GLU A 78 -15.93 -4.50 -13.66
CA GLU A 78 -15.66 -5.94 -13.62
C GLU A 78 -16.23 -6.59 -12.34
N MET A 79 -16.16 -5.88 -11.20
CA MET A 79 -16.81 -6.34 -9.97
C MET A 79 -18.33 -6.39 -10.12
N ASP A 80 -18.93 -5.35 -10.71
CA ASP A 80 -20.36 -5.28 -11.01
C ASP A 80 -20.81 -6.43 -11.92
N ALA A 81 -20.06 -6.70 -12.99
CA ALA A 81 -20.32 -7.83 -13.90
C ALA A 81 -20.19 -9.19 -13.20
N GLY A 82 -19.30 -9.30 -12.18
CA GLY A 82 -19.16 -10.47 -11.32
C GLY A 82 -20.27 -10.67 -10.30
N GLY A 83 -21.18 -9.68 -10.15
CA GLY A 83 -22.28 -9.70 -9.18
C GLY A 83 -21.96 -9.07 -7.84
N TYR A 84 -20.89 -8.27 -7.74
CA TYR A 84 -20.46 -7.62 -6.51
C TYR A 84 -20.73 -6.12 -6.51
N ASP A 85 -21.28 -5.64 -5.40
CA ASP A 85 -21.27 -4.22 -5.06
C ASP A 85 -19.96 -3.91 -4.34
N ALA A 86 -19.39 -2.73 -4.57
CA ALA A 86 -18.08 -2.38 -4.04
C ALA A 86 -18.14 -1.15 -3.13
N GLU A 87 -17.49 -1.24 -2.00
CA GLU A 87 -17.13 -0.10 -1.16
C GLU A 87 -15.61 -0.01 -1.01
N TRP A 88 -15.07 1.18 -0.77
CA TRP A 88 -13.63 1.34 -0.60
C TRP A 88 -13.27 2.48 0.34
N GLN A 89 -12.11 2.34 0.95
CA GLN A 89 -11.54 3.37 1.81
C GLN A 89 -10.01 3.38 1.70
N VAL A 90 -9.42 4.57 1.81
CA VAL A 90 -7.97 4.72 1.90
C VAL A 90 -7.58 4.82 3.38
N PHE A 91 -6.67 3.96 3.79
CA PHE A 91 -6.07 3.99 5.12
C PHE A 91 -4.61 4.39 5.04
N ASN A 92 -4.15 5.05 6.09
CA ASN A 92 -2.73 5.27 6.31
C ASN A 92 -2.32 4.55 7.61
N SER A 93 -1.29 3.72 7.54
CA SER A 93 -0.82 2.95 8.69
C SER A 93 -0.46 3.82 9.90
N LYS A 94 -0.05 5.08 9.69
CA LYS A 94 0.22 6.03 10.78
C LYS A 94 -1.01 6.32 11.65
N ASP A 95 -2.21 6.27 11.07
CA ASP A 95 -3.46 6.57 11.76
C ASP A 95 -3.91 5.40 12.66
N PHE A 96 -3.20 4.27 12.59
CA PHE A 96 -3.41 3.06 13.37
C PHE A 96 -2.25 2.71 14.31
N GLY A 97 -1.43 3.69 14.66
CA GLY A 97 -0.33 3.54 15.62
C GLY A 97 0.94 2.90 15.07
N VAL A 98 1.04 2.70 13.77
CA VAL A 98 2.26 2.25 13.10
C VAL A 98 3.10 3.46 12.69
N PRO A 99 4.38 3.58 13.08
CA PRO A 99 5.21 4.74 12.75
C PRO A 99 5.69 4.71 11.29
N GLN A 100 4.76 4.52 10.35
CA GLN A 100 5.03 4.46 8.93
C GLN A 100 3.94 5.20 8.14
N ASN A 101 4.34 6.14 7.30
CA ASN A 101 3.43 6.79 6.37
C ASN A 101 3.22 5.89 5.14
N ARG A 102 2.18 5.03 5.17
CA ARG A 102 1.87 4.08 4.13
C ARG A 102 0.38 4.12 3.81
N GLU A 103 0.02 4.79 2.73
CA GLU A 103 -1.37 4.86 2.27
C GLU A 103 -1.71 3.65 1.38
N ARG A 104 -2.86 3.03 1.67
CA ARG A 104 -3.39 1.90 0.90
C ARG A 104 -4.89 2.07 0.71
N CYS A 105 -5.35 1.71 -0.47
CA CYS A 105 -6.76 1.58 -0.78
C CYS A 105 -7.18 0.14 -0.52
N PHE A 106 -8.20 -0.03 0.31
CA PHE A 106 -8.86 -1.30 0.52
C PHE A 106 -10.23 -1.23 -0.15
N ILE A 107 -10.56 -2.27 -0.88
CA ILE A 107 -11.82 -2.39 -1.60
C ILE A 107 -12.49 -3.67 -1.12
N ILE A 108 -13.75 -3.58 -0.71
CA ILE A 108 -14.57 -4.71 -0.34
C ILE A 108 -15.64 -4.93 -1.39
N GLY A 109 -15.69 -6.12 -1.94
CA GLY A 109 -16.78 -6.57 -2.81
C GLY A 109 -17.80 -7.36 -1.98
N HIS A 110 -19.07 -7.03 -2.13
CA HIS A 110 -20.20 -7.69 -1.49
C HIS A 110 -21.02 -8.44 -2.54
N LEU A 111 -21.17 -9.75 -2.42
CA LEU A 111 -22.00 -10.53 -3.33
C LEU A 111 -23.48 -10.16 -3.13
N ARG A 112 -24.14 -9.65 -4.19
CA ARG A 112 -25.48 -9.03 -4.13
C ARG A 112 -26.58 -9.94 -3.56
N ASN A 113 -26.50 -11.21 -3.83
CA ASN A 113 -27.54 -12.15 -3.40
C ASN A 113 -27.36 -12.66 -1.95
N ARG A 114 -26.43 -12.07 -1.21
CA ARG A 114 -26.15 -12.42 0.18
C ARG A 114 -26.33 -11.22 1.09
N SER A 115 -26.84 -11.47 2.29
CA SER A 115 -26.94 -10.42 3.31
C SER A 115 -25.54 -10.08 3.80
N THR A 116 -25.06 -8.89 3.47
CA THR A 116 -23.76 -8.36 3.88
C THR A 116 -23.96 -7.02 4.60
N ALA A 117 -23.12 -6.75 5.60
CA ALA A 117 -23.10 -5.47 6.28
C ALA A 117 -22.10 -4.53 5.58
N GLU A 118 -22.42 -3.26 5.52
CA GLU A 118 -21.48 -2.22 5.13
C GLU A 118 -20.33 -2.17 6.14
N ILE A 119 -19.09 -2.11 5.66
CA ILE A 119 -17.88 -2.20 6.49
C ILE A 119 -17.24 -0.82 6.66
N PHE A 120 -17.29 0.01 5.63
CA PHE A 120 -16.72 1.36 5.70
C PHE A 120 -17.79 2.42 6.02
N PRO A 121 -17.44 3.53 6.68
CA PRO A 121 -16.08 3.92 7.05
C PRO A 121 -15.57 3.26 8.34
N VAL A 122 -14.31 2.88 8.35
CA VAL A 122 -13.56 2.53 9.56
C VAL A 122 -12.75 3.74 9.98
N GLU A 123 -12.96 4.20 11.19
CA GLU A 123 -12.19 5.32 11.74
C GLU A 123 -10.83 4.84 12.26
N GLY A 124 -9.78 5.62 11.97
CA GLY A 124 -8.47 5.41 12.56
C GLY A 124 -8.55 5.57 14.08
N THR A 125 -7.80 4.77 14.81
CA THR A 125 -7.62 5.01 16.24
C THR A 125 -6.84 6.31 16.39
N ASN A 126 -7.55 7.41 16.65
CA ASN A 126 -6.97 8.71 17.04
C ASN A 126 -6.23 8.53 18.37
N ARG A 127 -5.08 7.88 18.34
CA ARG A 127 -4.08 8.12 19.36
C ARG A 127 -3.46 9.45 18.99
N GLU A 128 -3.49 10.41 19.91
CA GLU A 128 -2.94 11.76 19.80
C GLU A 128 -1.42 11.81 19.54
N ASN A 129 -0.90 10.83 18.88
CA ASN A 129 0.45 10.80 18.39
C ASN A 129 0.45 11.31 16.95
N SER A 130 0.32 12.61 16.78
CA SER A 130 0.75 13.31 15.57
C SER A 130 2.28 13.19 15.43
N ILE A 131 2.78 11.96 15.36
CA ILE A 131 4.18 11.71 15.09
C ILE A 131 4.40 12.14 13.63
N SER A 132 4.94 13.33 13.45
CA SER A 132 5.28 13.86 12.12
C SER A 132 6.60 13.25 11.63
N LEU A 133 6.79 13.26 10.31
CA LEU A 133 8.13 13.03 9.72
C LEU A 133 9.03 14.19 10.12
N ASN A 134 9.84 14.01 11.14
CA ASN A 134 10.77 15.03 11.59
C ASN A 134 12.07 14.94 10.81
N LEU A 135 12.17 15.74 9.74
CA LEU A 135 13.40 15.86 8.98
C LEU A 135 14.44 16.61 9.83
N PHE A 136 15.52 15.92 10.20
CA PHE A 136 16.64 16.51 10.92
C PHE A 136 17.54 17.33 9.97
N GLY A 137 17.70 16.86 8.74
CA GLY A 137 18.52 17.53 7.74
C GLY A 137 18.70 16.72 6.46
N CYS A 138 19.58 17.18 5.61
CA CYS A 138 19.94 16.51 4.37
C CYS A 138 21.46 16.37 4.26
N LEU A 139 21.92 15.20 3.88
CA LEU A 139 23.32 15.00 3.53
C LEU A 139 23.61 15.69 2.18
N ASN A 140 24.81 16.23 2.04
CA ASN A 140 25.29 16.84 0.78
C ASN A 140 24.46 18.03 0.25
N GLY A 141 23.63 18.66 1.09
CA GLY A 141 22.83 19.82 0.70
C GLY A 141 21.72 19.54 -0.36
N ARG A 142 21.47 18.27 -0.68
CA ARG A 142 20.45 17.86 -1.65
C ARG A 142 19.21 17.34 -0.92
N ASN A 143 18.06 17.89 -1.26
CA ASN A 143 16.78 17.44 -0.70
C ASN A 143 16.23 16.20 -1.44
N SER A 144 17.10 15.26 -1.79
CA SER A 144 16.66 13.98 -2.36
C SER A 144 16.29 13.00 -1.25
N GLN A 145 15.39 12.07 -1.51
CA GLN A 145 14.94 11.09 -0.52
C GLN A 145 16.11 10.28 0.08
N ARG A 146 17.14 10.00 -0.73
CA ARG A 146 18.37 9.28 -0.30
C ARG A 146 19.24 10.05 0.67
N ASP A 147 19.16 11.39 0.67
CA ASP A 147 20.03 12.26 1.44
C ASP A 147 19.36 12.79 2.72
N ARG A 148 18.07 12.50 2.90
CA ARG A 148 17.32 12.94 4.07
C ARG A 148 17.69 12.14 5.30
N VAL A 149 17.89 12.86 6.40
CA VAL A 149 18.16 12.30 7.74
C VAL A 149 16.98 12.67 8.63
N TYR A 150 16.41 11.67 9.28
CA TYR A 150 15.22 11.84 10.13
C TYR A 150 15.59 11.75 11.61
N SER A 151 14.80 12.40 12.46
CA SER A 151 14.91 12.28 13.92
C SER A 151 14.42 10.90 14.37
N ASP A 152 15.02 10.36 15.41
CA ASP A 152 14.62 9.11 16.08
C ASP A 152 13.22 9.17 16.73
N GLY A 153 12.74 10.38 17.06
CA GLY A 153 11.40 10.61 17.64
C GLY A 153 10.29 10.82 16.62
N GLY A 154 10.53 10.59 15.31
CA GLY A 154 9.56 10.83 14.24
C GLY A 154 9.05 9.57 13.54
N LEU A 155 8.10 9.77 12.59
CA LEU A 155 7.69 8.71 11.68
C LEU A 155 8.84 8.33 10.73
N ALA A 156 8.99 7.05 10.44
CA ALA A 156 9.87 6.60 9.37
C ALA A 156 9.18 6.74 7.98
N PRO A 157 9.91 7.11 6.93
CA PRO A 157 9.40 6.98 5.57
C PRO A 157 9.17 5.50 5.22
N THR A 158 8.34 5.24 4.21
CA THR A 158 8.09 3.87 3.74
C THR A 158 9.42 3.21 3.34
N ILE A 159 9.71 2.06 3.94
CA ILE A 159 10.86 1.24 3.57
C ILE A 159 10.56 0.63 2.20
N SER A 160 11.34 1.02 1.19
CA SER A 160 11.24 0.42 -0.14
C SER A 160 12.06 -0.86 -0.20
N THR A 161 11.55 -1.88 -0.87
CA THR A 161 12.33 -3.05 -1.24
C THR A 161 13.40 -2.58 -2.24
N LYS A 162 14.61 -2.58 -1.79
CA LYS A 162 15.88 -2.20 -2.41
C LYS A 162 15.90 -2.17 -3.96
N PRO A 163 15.56 -1.08 -4.61
CA PRO A 163 16.04 -0.84 -5.96
C PRO A 163 17.35 -0.08 -5.83
N GLY A 164 18.46 -0.71 -6.08
CA GLY A 164 19.82 -0.20 -6.05
C GLY A 164 20.04 1.29 -5.78
N GLY A 165 20.94 1.62 -4.87
CA GLY A 165 21.38 3.00 -4.65
C GLY A 165 20.88 3.66 -3.37
N ASN A 166 21.32 3.16 -2.21
CA ASN A 166 21.36 3.93 -0.94
C ASN A 166 20.08 4.71 -0.57
N THR A 167 18.91 4.11 -0.78
CA THR A 167 17.59 4.71 -0.50
C THR A 167 17.07 4.38 0.89
N GLU A 168 17.89 3.79 1.75
CA GLU A 168 17.54 3.45 3.13
C GLU A 168 17.30 4.73 3.95
N PRO A 169 16.27 4.77 4.81
CA PRO A 169 16.06 5.87 5.73
C PRO A 169 17.27 6.02 6.67
N LYS A 170 17.81 7.23 6.77
CA LYS A 170 18.89 7.54 7.70
C LYS A 170 18.30 8.19 8.93
N ILE A 171 18.66 7.69 10.10
CA ILE A 171 18.20 8.20 11.40
C ILE A 171 19.40 8.81 12.12
N ALA A 172 19.24 10.03 12.61
CA ALA A 172 20.21 10.66 13.48
C ALA A 172 20.03 10.12 14.90
N ILE A 173 20.97 9.31 15.37
CA ILE A 173 21.02 8.86 16.76
C ILE A 173 21.98 9.77 17.52
N PRO A 174 21.52 10.49 18.55
CA PRO A 174 22.41 11.30 19.38
C PRO A 174 23.38 10.38 20.12
N VAL A 175 24.67 10.52 19.83
CA VAL A 175 25.72 9.80 20.57
C VAL A 175 26.12 10.65 21.77
N LEU A 176 25.62 10.28 22.95
CA LEU A 176 26.09 10.84 24.22
C LEU A 176 27.46 10.25 24.50
N THR A 177 28.51 11.03 24.25
CA THR A 177 29.85 10.76 24.77
C THR A 177 30.12 11.70 25.96
N PRO A 178 29.98 11.20 27.20
CA PRO A 178 30.09 12.04 28.40
C PRO A 178 31.40 12.80 28.54
N ASP A 179 32.48 12.32 27.94
CA ASP A 179 33.83 12.84 28.18
C ASP A 179 34.44 13.66 27.03
N ARG A 180 33.61 14.17 26.10
CA ARG A 180 34.13 14.87 24.91
C ARG A 180 33.66 16.31 24.73
N ALA A 181 33.38 17.04 25.81
CA ALA A 181 33.11 18.48 25.71
C ALA A 181 34.29 19.30 25.16
N GLU A 182 35.52 18.79 25.23
CA GLU A 182 36.71 19.55 24.90
C GLU A 182 37.57 19.06 23.74
N LYS A 183 37.26 17.94 23.11
CA LYS A 183 38.05 17.46 21.96
C LYS A 183 37.36 17.74 20.65
N ARG A 184 37.81 18.79 19.94
CA ARG A 184 37.52 19.02 18.54
C ARG A 184 37.96 17.81 17.71
N GLN A 185 37.06 16.93 17.34
CA GLN A 185 37.30 16.00 16.26
C GLN A 185 36.84 16.62 14.96
N ASN A 186 37.75 16.76 14.01
CA ASN A 186 37.46 17.04 12.62
C ASN A 186 36.58 15.92 12.08
N GLY A 187 35.34 16.21 11.87
CA GLY A 187 34.50 15.57 10.93
C GLY A 187 33.86 14.26 11.34
N ARG A 188 32.86 13.84 11.39
CA ARG A 188 31.95 12.70 11.49
C ARG A 188 31.44 12.42 12.88
N ARG A 189 30.35 13.10 13.21
CA ARG A 189 29.53 12.79 14.40
C ARG A 189 28.53 11.65 14.17
N PHE A 190 28.58 11.02 13.01
CA PHE A 190 27.70 9.91 12.67
C PHE A 190 28.56 8.72 12.27
N LYS A 191 28.29 7.56 12.85
CA LYS A 191 28.84 6.31 12.37
C LYS A 191 27.95 5.76 11.28
N ASP A 192 28.56 5.28 10.19
CA ASP A 192 27.86 4.62 9.08
C ASP A 192 27.52 3.15 9.37
N ASP A 193 27.68 2.73 10.63
CA ASP A 193 27.50 1.36 11.07
C ASP A 193 26.12 1.24 11.76
N GLY A 194 25.13 0.96 10.96
CA GLY A 194 23.82 0.52 11.42
C GLY A 194 23.51 -0.82 10.82
#